data_3e3b9bfb20f058dbda3e7609f0a89d00
#
_entry.id   3e3b9bfb20f058dbda3e7609f0a89d00
#
_cell.length_a   1.000
_cell.length_b   1.000
_cell.length_c   1.000
_cell.angle_alpha   90.00
_cell.angle_beta   90.00
_cell.angle_gamma   90.00
#
_symmetry.space_group_name_H-M   'P 1'
#
loop_
_entity.id
_entity.type
_entity.pdbx_description
1 polymer ?
#
loop_
_entity_poly.entity_id
_entity_poly.type
_entity_poly.pdbx_seq_one_letter_code
_entity_poly.pdbx_strand_id
1 'polypeptide(L)'
;MTEDTAGELADREWRFIREEARDGPMQMALDEVAAETAADGGPRTVRVYRWDPSTLSLGYGQDPDTVDWEHCADEGISVTRRQTGGGGIYHDLHGDVSYSIVAPKAELPGDLMDAYHLLCEPILDAFDRLGVDADYVSDPMP
;
A
#
# COMPACT_ATOMS: atom_id res chain seq x y z
N MET A 1 -1.99 18.50 -12.89
CA MET A 1 -3.05 17.45 -12.90
C MET A 1 -4.34 18.13 -13.30
N THR A 2 -5.01 17.63 -14.29
CA THR A 2 -6.30 18.18 -14.70
C THR A 2 -7.39 17.43 -13.92
N GLU A 3 -8.44 18.13 -13.46
CA GLU A 3 -9.66 17.53 -12.86
C GLU A 3 -10.24 16.38 -13.71
N ASP A 4 -9.88 16.37 -14.98
CA ASP A 4 -10.26 15.37 -15.98
C ASP A 4 -9.71 13.97 -15.64
N THR A 5 -8.44 13.85 -15.25
CA THR A 5 -7.81 12.54 -14.97
C THR A 5 -8.41 11.86 -13.74
N ALA A 6 -8.74 12.62 -12.69
CA ALA A 6 -9.38 12.10 -11.48
C ALA A 6 -10.80 11.60 -11.78
N GLY A 7 -11.57 12.38 -12.55
CA GLY A 7 -12.92 12.00 -12.99
C GLY A 7 -12.90 10.76 -13.89
N GLU A 8 -11.99 10.69 -14.86
CA GLU A 8 -11.84 9.52 -15.72
C GLU A 8 -11.48 8.25 -14.93
N LEU A 9 -10.62 8.34 -13.92
CA LEU A 9 -10.23 7.20 -13.10
C LEU A 9 -11.37 6.74 -12.18
N ALA A 10 -12.15 7.68 -11.64
CA ALA A 10 -13.32 7.40 -10.79
C ALA A 10 -14.46 6.70 -11.56
N ASP A 11 -14.61 7.01 -12.85
CA ASP A 11 -15.64 6.41 -13.71
C ASP A 11 -15.28 4.99 -14.19
N ARG A 12 -14.07 4.51 -13.89
CA ARG A 12 -13.64 3.16 -14.26
C ARG A 12 -14.16 2.10 -13.29
N GLU A 13 -14.21 0.87 -13.75
CA GLU A 13 -14.54 -0.28 -12.91
C GLU A 13 -13.36 -0.62 -11.98
N TRP A 14 -13.64 -0.69 -10.68
CA TRP A 14 -12.71 -1.04 -9.63
C TRP A 14 -13.12 -2.32 -8.93
N ARG A 15 -12.16 -3.19 -8.68
CA ARG A 15 -12.33 -4.33 -7.79
C ARG A 15 -11.94 -3.91 -6.38
N PHE A 16 -12.87 -4.04 -5.43
CA PHE A 16 -12.58 -3.83 -4.01
C PHE A 16 -12.44 -5.17 -3.32
N ILE A 17 -11.33 -5.38 -2.63
CA ILE A 17 -11.02 -6.60 -1.89
C ILE A 17 -10.79 -6.23 -0.42
N ARG A 18 -11.62 -6.77 0.45
CA ARG A 18 -11.42 -6.76 1.89
C ARG A 18 -11.12 -8.18 2.32
N GLU A 19 -9.95 -8.38 2.89
CA GLU A 19 -9.46 -9.71 3.23
C GLU A 19 -9.28 -9.90 4.73
N GLU A 20 -9.30 -11.17 5.14
CA GLU A 20 -8.82 -11.58 6.45
C GLU A 20 -7.31 -11.36 6.57
N ALA A 21 -6.81 -11.31 7.82
CA ALA A 21 -5.39 -11.21 8.07
C ALA A 21 -4.63 -12.42 7.48
N ARG A 22 -3.46 -12.15 6.90
CA ARG A 22 -2.56 -13.15 6.33
C ARG A 22 -1.12 -12.83 6.70
N ASP A 23 -0.24 -13.78 6.49
CA ASP A 23 1.20 -13.56 6.69
C ASP A 23 1.79 -12.55 5.68
N GLY A 24 2.93 -11.98 6.06
CA GLY A 24 3.60 -10.95 5.27
C GLY A 24 3.93 -11.38 3.84
N PRO A 25 4.56 -12.54 3.60
CA PRO A 25 4.84 -13.03 2.26
C PRO A 25 3.60 -13.16 1.38
N MET A 26 2.49 -13.64 1.93
CA MET A 26 1.24 -13.76 1.19
C MET A 26 0.64 -12.38 0.85
N GLN A 27 0.65 -11.42 1.79
CA GLN A 27 0.15 -10.08 1.52
C GLN A 27 0.95 -9.39 0.41
N MET A 28 2.28 -9.56 0.40
CA MET A 28 3.13 -8.99 -0.65
C MET A 28 2.93 -9.69 -2.00
N ALA A 29 2.75 -11.00 -2.01
CA ALA A 29 2.45 -11.75 -3.24
C ALA A 29 1.10 -11.33 -3.85
N LEU A 30 0.09 -11.07 -3.03
CA LEU A 30 -1.22 -10.59 -3.51
C LEU A 30 -1.15 -9.18 -4.11
N ASP A 31 -0.33 -8.30 -3.56
CA ASP A 31 -0.07 -6.98 -4.16
C ASP A 31 0.66 -7.10 -5.50
N GLU A 32 1.65 -8.00 -5.59
CA GLU A 32 2.37 -8.28 -6.83
C GLU A 32 1.44 -8.80 -7.93
N VAL A 33 0.63 -9.80 -7.61
CA VAL A 33 -0.35 -10.36 -8.57
C VAL A 33 -1.38 -9.32 -9.00
N ALA A 34 -1.83 -8.45 -8.08
CA ALA A 34 -2.75 -7.36 -8.44
C ALA A 34 -2.10 -6.37 -9.41
N ALA A 35 -0.82 -6.02 -9.19
CA ALA A 35 -0.07 -5.12 -10.07
C ALA A 35 0.17 -5.74 -11.46
N GLU A 36 0.59 -7.00 -11.53
CA GLU A 36 0.76 -7.74 -12.80
C GLU A 36 -0.56 -7.86 -13.56
N THR A 37 -1.64 -8.21 -12.85
CA THR A 37 -2.98 -8.32 -13.43
C THR A 37 -3.44 -6.99 -14.04
N ALA A 38 -3.22 -5.88 -13.36
CA ALA A 38 -3.55 -4.55 -13.88
C ALA A 38 -2.69 -4.17 -15.09
N ALA A 39 -1.40 -4.52 -15.07
CA ALA A 39 -0.50 -4.28 -16.20
C ALA A 39 -0.93 -5.05 -17.46
N ASP A 40 -1.50 -6.24 -17.30
CA ASP A 40 -2.02 -7.08 -18.38
C ASP A 40 -3.47 -6.71 -18.81
N GLY A 41 -3.99 -5.56 -18.36
CA GLY A 41 -5.31 -5.06 -18.73
C GLY A 41 -6.45 -5.59 -17.87
N GLY A 42 -6.14 -6.21 -16.74
CA GLY A 42 -7.12 -6.64 -15.74
C GLY A 42 -7.68 -5.48 -14.90
N PRO A 43 -8.55 -5.76 -13.94
CA PRO A 43 -9.25 -4.74 -13.18
C PRO A 43 -8.32 -3.95 -12.26
N ARG A 44 -8.61 -2.66 -12.14
CA ARG A 44 -8.06 -1.81 -11.08
C ARG A 44 -8.52 -2.36 -9.75
N THR A 45 -7.64 -2.33 -8.75
CA THR A 45 -7.91 -3.01 -7.50
C THR A 45 -7.57 -2.13 -6.30
N VAL A 46 -8.48 -2.07 -5.35
CA VAL A 46 -8.23 -1.57 -4.01
C VAL A 46 -8.32 -2.76 -3.06
N ARG A 47 -7.28 -2.98 -2.29
CA ARG A 47 -7.25 -3.98 -1.21
C ARG A 47 -7.16 -3.29 0.13
N VAL A 48 -7.89 -3.81 1.13
CA VAL A 48 -7.76 -3.45 2.54
C VAL A 48 -7.54 -4.73 3.31
N TYR A 49 -6.46 -4.80 4.08
CA TYR A 49 -6.03 -6.04 4.72
C TYR A 49 -5.28 -5.80 6.03
N ARG A 50 -5.07 -6.88 6.76
CA ARG A 50 -4.33 -6.93 8.00
C ARG A 50 -3.25 -8.00 7.95
N TRP A 51 -2.37 -7.97 8.92
CA TRP A 51 -1.21 -8.85 9.03
C TRP A 51 -1.39 -9.84 10.18
N ASP A 52 -1.06 -11.09 9.97
CA ASP A 52 -1.02 -12.14 10.99
C ASP A 52 0.05 -13.17 10.62
N PRO A 53 1.14 -13.25 11.39
CA PRO A 53 1.49 -12.48 12.60
C PRO A 53 1.89 -11.02 12.30
N SER A 54 2.20 -10.25 13.36
CA SER A 54 2.87 -8.95 13.19
C SER A 54 4.06 -9.10 12.28
N THR A 55 4.27 -8.14 11.37
CA THR A 55 5.22 -8.29 10.28
C THR A 55 6.08 -7.04 10.13
N LEU A 56 7.38 -7.24 9.92
CA LEU A 56 8.30 -6.21 9.45
C LEU A 56 8.44 -6.33 7.93
N SER A 57 7.98 -5.33 7.17
CA SER A 57 8.20 -5.27 5.74
C SER A 57 9.41 -4.41 5.41
N LEU A 58 10.40 -4.98 4.73
CA LEU A 58 11.56 -4.27 4.21
C LEU A 58 11.21 -3.57 2.90
N GLY A 59 11.78 -2.38 2.68
CA GLY A 59 11.74 -1.75 1.37
C GLY A 59 12.51 -2.57 0.34
N TYR A 60 12.18 -2.40 -0.95
CA TYR A 60 12.77 -3.18 -2.05
C TYR A 60 14.31 -3.20 -2.04
N GLY A 61 14.94 -2.05 -1.85
CA GLY A 61 16.40 -1.91 -1.81
C GLY A 61 17.01 -1.88 -0.41
N GLN A 62 16.23 -2.15 0.64
CA GLN A 62 16.74 -2.10 2.00
C GLN A 62 17.66 -3.27 2.30
N ASP A 63 18.81 -2.98 2.95
CA ASP A 63 19.76 -3.99 3.39
C ASP A 63 19.15 -4.88 4.50
N PRO A 64 19.09 -6.20 4.35
CA PRO A 64 18.57 -7.09 5.37
C PRO A 64 19.43 -7.11 6.64
N ASP A 65 20.69 -6.67 6.60
CA ASP A 65 21.54 -6.56 7.77
C ASP A 65 21.09 -5.45 8.75
N THR A 66 20.12 -4.61 8.33
CA THR A 66 19.48 -3.63 9.22
C THR A 66 18.43 -4.24 10.15
N VAL A 67 18.10 -5.52 9.98
CA VAL A 67 17.07 -6.22 10.77
C VAL A 67 17.71 -6.96 11.94
N ASP A 68 17.12 -6.80 13.12
CA ASP A 68 17.40 -7.67 14.27
C ASP A 68 16.61 -8.98 14.12
N TRP A 69 17.21 -9.92 13.42
CA TRP A 69 16.59 -11.23 13.11
C TRP A 69 16.31 -12.06 14.35
N GLU A 70 17.19 -11.98 15.37
CA GLU A 70 17.01 -12.72 16.62
C GLU A 70 15.78 -12.19 17.36
N HIS A 71 15.66 -10.88 17.50
CA HIS A 71 14.50 -10.25 18.11
C HIS A 71 13.20 -10.58 17.34
N CYS A 72 13.21 -10.49 16.02
CA CYS A 72 12.03 -10.85 15.22
C CYS A 72 11.60 -12.30 15.45
N ALA A 73 12.56 -13.22 15.53
CA ALA A 73 12.27 -14.64 15.77
C ALA A 73 11.71 -14.88 17.19
N ASP A 74 12.30 -14.25 18.20
CA ASP A 74 11.88 -14.38 19.60
C ASP A 74 10.47 -13.83 19.84
N GLU A 75 10.12 -12.72 19.19
CA GLU A 75 8.81 -12.07 19.31
C GLU A 75 7.77 -12.59 18.30
N GLY A 76 8.13 -13.56 17.48
CA GLY A 76 7.22 -14.13 16.47
C GLY A 76 6.83 -13.14 15.37
N ILE A 77 7.70 -12.17 15.09
CA ILE A 77 7.51 -11.18 14.03
C ILE A 77 7.95 -11.78 12.70
N SER A 78 7.06 -11.85 11.74
CA SER A 78 7.38 -12.23 10.36
C SER A 78 8.17 -11.12 9.67
N VAL A 79 9.10 -11.49 8.80
CA VAL A 79 9.84 -10.53 7.99
C VAL A 79 9.59 -10.81 6.51
N THR A 80 9.26 -9.79 5.76
CA THR A 80 9.04 -9.88 4.31
C THR A 80 9.65 -8.67 3.61
N ARG A 81 9.73 -8.73 2.29
CA ARG A 81 10.16 -7.60 1.45
C ARG A 81 9.01 -7.17 0.55
N ARG A 82 8.75 -5.88 0.49
CA ARG A 82 7.77 -5.32 -0.45
C ARG A 82 8.42 -4.86 -1.75
N GLN A 83 7.64 -4.68 -2.78
CA GLN A 83 8.09 -4.20 -4.09
C GLN A 83 8.35 -2.69 -4.16
N THR A 84 7.86 -1.95 -3.18
CA THR A 84 8.03 -0.49 -3.09
C THR A 84 9.27 -0.13 -2.28
N GLY A 85 9.79 1.07 -2.48
CA GLY A 85 11.00 1.55 -1.80
C GLY A 85 10.77 1.94 -0.33
N GLY A 86 11.72 2.67 0.22
CA GLY A 86 11.71 3.16 1.59
C GLY A 86 12.36 2.22 2.60
N GLY A 87 12.27 2.58 3.88
CA GLY A 87 12.79 1.81 5.00
C GLY A 87 11.82 0.75 5.51
N GLY A 88 12.21 0.06 6.59
CA GLY A 88 11.37 -0.94 7.24
C GLY A 88 10.10 -0.35 7.84
N ILE A 89 8.99 -1.07 7.69
CA ILE A 89 7.71 -0.72 8.31
C ILE A 89 7.26 -1.90 9.17
N TYR A 90 6.96 -1.61 10.44
CA TYR A 90 6.38 -2.59 11.33
C TYR A 90 4.85 -2.54 11.25
N HIS A 91 4.25 -3.68 10.99
CA HIS A 91 2.81 -3.88 10.88
C HIS A 91 2.34 -4.68 12.09
N ASP A 92 1.64 -4.02 13.00
CA ASP A 92 1.12 -4.65 14.20
C ASP A 92 -0.15 -5.46 13.91
N LEU A 93 -0.22 -6.69 14.43
CA LEU A 93 -1.35 -7.59 14.26
C LEU A 93 -2.70 -6.97 14.66
N HIS A 94 -2.71 -6.12 15.69
CA HIS A 94 -3.92 -5.54 16.24
C HIS A 94 -4.14 -4.08 15.84
N GLY A 95 -3.06 -3.34 15.58
CA GLY A 95 -3.06 -1.90 15.38
C GLY A 95 -2.99 -1.43 13.93
N ASP A 96 -2.56 -2.29 13.00
CA ASP A 96 -2.37 -1.90 11.60
C ASP A 96 -3.53 -2.33 10.71
N VAL A 97 -3.96 -1.43 9.85
CA VAL A 97 -4.78 -1.71 8.67
C VAL A 97 -4.06 -1.14 7.46
N SER A 98 -3.63 -2.02 6.59
CA SER A 98 -2.95 -1.62 5.36
C SER A 98 -3.92 -1.58 4.18
N TYR A 99 -3.60 -0.76 3.20
CA TYR A 99 -4.30 -0.75 1.92
C TYR A 99 -3.32 -0.71 0.76
N SER A 100 -3.73 -1.22 -0.38
CA SER A 100 -3.05 -1.05 -1.66
C SER A 100 -4.04 -0.63 -2.73
N ILE A 101 -3.60 0.30 -3.59
CA ILE A 101 -4.36 0.80 -4.74
C ILE A 101 -3.52 0.50 -5.97
N VAL A 102 -4.10 -0.25 -6.89
CA VAL A 102 -3.44 -0.70 -8.11
C VAL A 102 -4.23 -0.28 -9.33
N ALA A 103 -3.56 0.42 -10.25
CA ALA A 103 -4.13 0.85 -11.52
C ALA A 103 -3.07 0.74 -12.63
N PRO A 104 -3.48 0.61 -13.91
CA PRO A 104 -2.56 0.63 -15.03
C PRO A 104 -1.77 1.95 -15.10
N LYS A 105 -0.45 1.84 -15.23
CA LYS A 105 0.43 3.02 -15.29
C LYS A 105 0.02 4.04 -16.39
N ALA A 106 -0.54 3.55 -17.50
CA ALA A 106 -0.99 4.41 -18.60
C ALA A 106 -2.18 5.32 -18.23
N GLU A 107 -2.88 5.04 -17.14
CA GLU A 107 -4.02 5.81 -16.64
C GLU A 107 -3.66 6.77 -15.53
N LEU A 108 -2.40 6.75 -15.08
CA LEU A 108 -1.90 7.59 -14.01
C LEU A 108 -1.07 8.76 -14.59
N PRO A 109 -0.96 9.88 -13.86
CA PRO A 109 -0.03 10.95 -14.20
C PRO A 109 1.39 10.42 -14.37
N GLY A 110 2.15 11.02 -15.26
CA GLY A 110 3.54 10.63 -15.51
C GLY A 110 4.50 10.99 -14.39
N ASP A 111 4.16 12.01 -13.61
CA ASP A 111 4.90 12.37 -12.39
C ASP A 111 4.48 11.48 -11.21
N LEU A 112 5.48 11.01 -10.46
CA LEU A 112 5.25 10.08 -9.34
C LEU A 112 4.44 10.73 -8.20
N MET A 113 4.71 11.99 -7.88
CA MET A 113 4.02 12.69 -6.80
C MET A 113 2.58 13.01 -7.17
N ASP A 114 2.34 13.40 -8.43
CA ASP A 114 0.99 13.62 -8.93
C ASP A 114 0.17 12.33 -8.91
N ALA A 115 0.76 11.21 -9.32
CA ALA A 115 0.12 9.90 -9.24
C ALA A 115 -0.18 9.48 -7.78
N TYR A 116 0.76 9.73 -6.87
CA TYR A 116 0.57 9.48 -5.44
C TYR A 116 -0.59 10.29 -4.86
N HIS A 117 -0.62 11.59 -5.12
CA HIS A 117 -1.71 12.45 -4.64
C HIS A 117 -3.06 12.01 -5.21
N LEU A 118 -3.13 11.73 -6.51
CA LEU A 118 -4.36 11.24 -7.15
C LEU A 118 -4.90 9.97 -6.50
N LEU A 119 -4.04 9.01 -6.18
CA LEU A 119 -4.45 7.73 -5.60
C LEU A 119 -4.76 7.85 -4.09
N CYS A 120 -4.16 8.80 -3.38
CA CYS A 120 -4.39 8.98 -1.96
C CYS A 120 -5.59 9.90 -1.64
N GLU A 121 -6.02 10.74 -2.56
CA GLU A 121 -7.14 11.66 -2.37
C GLU A 121 -8.43 10.95 -1.89
N PRO A 122 -8.86 9.81 -2.47
CA PRO A 122 -10.02 9.07 -1.97
C PRO A 122 -9.87 8.55 -0.54
N ILE A 123 -8.63 8.32 -0.09
CA ILE A 123 -8.35 7.90 1.29
C ILE A 123 -8.55 9.06 2.26
N LEU A 124 -8.09 10.26 1.90
CA LEU A 124 -8.34 11.47 2.67
C LEU A 124 -9.83 11.78 2.76
N ASP A 125 -10.57 11.65 1.67
CA ASP A 125 -12.03 11.79 1.65
C ASP A 125 -12.71 10.77 2.59
N ALA A 126 -12.21 9.55 2.62
CA ALA A 126 -12.75 8.52 3.52
C ALA A 126 -12.49 8.87 4.99
N PHE A 127 -11.31 9.40 5.32
CA PHE A 127 -11.01 9.88 6.67
C PHE A 127 -11.89 11.06 7.08
N ASP A 128 -12.10 12.04 6.19
CA ASP A 128 -12.98 13.17 6.45
C ASP A 128 -14.42 12.70 6.75
N ARG A 129 -14.95 11.75 5.99
CA ARG A 129 -16.27 11.15 6.25
C ARG A 129 -16.37 10.42 7.59
N LEU A 130 -15.25 9.92 8.10
CA LEU A 130 -15.16 9.30 9.42
C LEU A 130 -14.93 10.32 10.54
N GLY A 131 -14.79 11.60 10.21
CA GLY A 131 -14.50 12.67 11.17
C GLY A 131 -13.04 12.69 11.64
N VAL A 132 -12.13 12.09 10.86
CA VAL A 132 -10.68 12.08 11.11
C VAL A 132 -10.03 13.16 10.25
N ASP A 133 -9.42 14.14 10.89
CA ASP A 133 -8.62 15.17 10.22
C ASP A 133 -7.26 14.57 9.79
N ALA A 134 -7.07 14.42 8.51
CA ALA A 134 -5.87 13.85 7.92
C ALA A 134 -5.43 14.64 6.70
N ASP A 135 -4.11 14.79 6.53
CA ASP A 135 -3.54 15.52 5.39
C ASP A 135 -2.18 14.91 5.02
N TYR A 136 -1.65 15.33 3.88
CA TYR A 136 -0.30 14.98 3.47
C TYR A 136 0.74 15.62 4.39
N VAL A 137 1.82 14.91 4.65
CA VAL A 137 2.98 15.49 5.33
C VAL A 137 3.68 16.44 4.36
N SER A 138 3.69 17.72 4.70
CA SER A 138 4.27 18.79 3.86
C SER A 138 5.78 18.90 3.95
N ASP A 139 6.37 18.37 5.03
CA ASP A 139 7.82 18.39 5.25
C ASP A 139 8.39 16.96 5.21
N PRO A 140 9.56 16.74 4.59
CA PRO A 140 10.23 15.46 4.67
C PRO A 140 10.55 15.14 6.13
N MET A 141 10.14 13.97 6.58
CA MET A 141 10.52 13.47 7.91
C MET A 141 12.04 13.44 8.04
N PRO A 142 12.59 13.88 9.16
CA PRO A 142 14.03 13.91 9.38
C PRO A 142 14.66 12.52 9.38
#